data_7b78c88ee22dd28e034aa5f905159d57
#
_entry.id   7b78c88ee22dd28e034aa5f905159d57
#
_cell.length_a   1.000
_cell.length_b   1.000
_cell.length_c   1.000
_cell.angle_alpha   90.00
_cell.angle_beta   90.00
_cell.angle_gamma   90.00
#
_symmetry.space_group_name_H-M   'P 1'
#
loop_
_entity.id
_entity.type
_entity.pdbx_description
1 polymer ?
#
loop_
_entity_poly.entity_id
_entity_poly.type
_entity_poly.pdbx_seq_one_letter_code
_entity_poly.pdbx_strand_id
1 'polypeptide(L)'
;MTSLPLHRWDLTPGEAVEVQQRMRYMVRLRPLARPVGAIAGADISYNKFSENVYAGIVVLSLPDLRIVETAGVRSVAKFPYVPGLLSFREAPSLLEAWEKLKTKPDVLMFDGQGIAHPRRFGIACHVGVLLDWPTIGCAKSILVGRYGELGLEAGSQSPLVDKGEQVGVALRTKSKVAPVYISPGHLTDLDSAVDLVLRSTTKYRLPEPTRQAHLLVNQLRVEAGEN
;
A
#
# COMPACT_ATOMS: atom_id res chain seq x y z
N MET A 1 9.59 -12.21 21.39
CA MET A 1 9.95 -13.40 20.59
C MET A 1 10.11 -12.92 19.16
N THR A 2 11.34 -12.82 18.67
CA THR A 2 11.64 -12.55 17.26
C THR A 2 11.24 -13.79 16.47
N SER A 3 10.08 -13.75 15.81
CA SER A 3 9.72 -14.78 14.86
C SER A 3 10.80 -14.83 13.76
N LEU A 4 11.21 -16.02 13.37
CA LEU A 4 12.10 -16.20 12.21
C LEU A 4 11.48 -15.47 11.00
N PRO A 5 12.30 -14.78 10.17
CA PRO A 5 11.80 -14.10 9.00
C PRO A 5 11.09 -15.11 8.08
N LEU A 6 9.88 -14.76 7.60
CA LEU A 6 9.06 -15.65 6.76
C LEU A 6 9.75 -16.01 5.43
N HIS A 7 10.69 -15.19 4.98
CA HIS A 7 11.60 -15.44 3.86
C HIS A 7 12.86 -14.56 3.94
N ARG A 8 13.88 -14.90 3.18
CA ARG A 8 15.06 -14.07 2.96
C ARG A 8 14.78 -13.00 1.88
N TRP A 9 15.62 -11.96 1.79
CA TRP A 9 15.48 -10.88 0.82
C TRP A 9 16.44 -10.99 -0.38
N ASP A 10 17.48 -11.80 -0.28
CA ASP A 10 18.47 -12.08 -1.32
C ASP A 10 17.95 -13.18 -2.25
N LEU A 11 16.92 -12.86 -3.03
CA LEU A 11 16.19 -13.77 -3.90
C LEU A 11 16.41 -13.45 -5.38
N THR A 12 16.42 -14.48 -6.22
CA THR A 12 16.19 -14.33 -7.65
C THR A 12 14.71 -14.00 -7.94
N PRO A 13 14.38 -13.42 -9.11
CA PRO A 13 12.98 -13.21 -9.48
C PRO A 13 12.12 -14.48 -9.45
N GLY A 14 12.68 -15.64 -9.81
CA GLY A 14 11.99 -16.93 -9.75
C GLY A 14 11.62 -17.31 -8.31
N GLU A 15 12.59 -17.26 -7.39
CA GLU A 15 12.36 -17.52 -5.96
C GLU A 15 11.37 -16.54 -5.35
N ALA A 16 11.41 -15.27 -5.75
CA ALA A 16 10.45 -14.26 -5.30
C ALA A 16 9.01 -14.58 -5.75
N VAL A 17 8.82 -15.12 -6.96
CA VAL A 17 7.51 -15.63 -7.43
C VAL A 17 7.03 -16.79 -6.55
N GLU A 18 7.90 -17.74 -6.22
CA GLU A 18 7.57 -18.88 -5.34
C GLU A 18 7.19 -18.41 -3.93
N VAL A 19 7.91 -17.42 -3.38
CA VAL A 19 7.55 -16.78 -2.11
C VAL A 19 6.16 -16.18 -2.17
N GLN A 20 5.83 -15.40 -3.21
CA GLN A 20 4.48 -14.84 -3.36
C GLN A 20 3.41 -15.93 -3.46
N GLN A 21 3.65 -16.99 -4.23
CA GLN A 21 2.72 -18.11 -4.39
C GLN A 21 2.46 -18.83 -3.07
N ARG A 22 3.46 -18.99 -2.23
CA ARG A 22 3.34 -19.59 -0.90
C ARG A 22 2.67 -18.65 0.09
N MET A 23 3.12 -17.41 0.18
CA MET A 23 2.66 -16.46 1.19
C MET A 23 1.26 -15.92 0.93
N ARG A 24 0.74 -15.98 -0.31
CA ARG A 24 -0.63 -15.54 -0.60
C ARG A 24 -1.69 -16.25 0.25
N TYR A 25 -1.45 -17.49 0.63
CA TYR A 25 -2.36 -18.28 1.50
C TYR A 25 -2.33 -17.84 2.96
N MET A 26 -1.38 -16.99 3.34
CA MET A 26 -1.31 -16.39 4.67
C MET A 26 -2.14 -15.09 4.75
N VAL A 27 -2.60 -14.56 3.61
CA VAL A 27 -3.46 -13.37 3.57
C VAL A 27 -4.83 -13.75 4.16
N ARG A 28 -5.25 -13.00 5.15
CA ARG A 28 -6.56 -13.14 5.80
C ARG A 28 -7.38 -11.93 5.48
N LEU A 29 -8.50 -12.12 4.77
CA LEU A 29 -9.46 -11.07 4.48
C LEU A 29 -10.58 -11.15 5.52
N ARG A 30 -10.78 -10.07 6.26
CA ARG A 30 -11.82 -9.97 7.30
C ARG A 30 -12.14 -8.52 7.58
N PRO A 31 -13.36 -8.19 8.05
CA PRO A 31 -13.69 -6.88 8.56
C PRO A 31 -12.70 -6.43 9.65
N LEU A 32 -12.46 -5.15 9.77
CA LEU A 32 -11.63 -4.60 10.84
C LEU A 32 -12.26 -4.89 12.21
N ALA A 33 -11.43 -5.39 13.12
CA ALA A 33 -11.92 -5.89 14.42
C ALA A 33 -12.36 -4.78 15.40
N ARG A 34 -11.99 -3.51 15.11
CA ARG A 34 -12.27 -2.34 15.97
C ARG A 34 -12.33 -1.06 15.16
N PRO A 35 -12.95 0.01 15.71
CA PRO A 35 -12.90 1.33 15.09
C PRO A 35 -11.45 1.79 14.84
N VAL A 36 -11.23 2.45 13.71
CA VAL A 36 -9.93 3.00 13.33
C VAL A 36 -9.82 4.42 13.86
N GLY A 37 -8.89 4.66 14.77
CA GLY A 37 -8.55 5.98 15.32
C GLY A 37 -7.29 6.58 14.68
N ALA A 38 -6.41 5.74 14.15
CA ALA A 38 -5.21 6.17 13.45
C ALA A 38 -4.98 5.34 12.17
N ILE A 39 -4.71 6.04 11.06
CA ILE A 39 -4.38 5.44 9.78
C ILE A 39 -3.03 5.95 9.30
N ALA A 40 -2.21 5.08 8.70
CA ALA A 40 -0.97 5.55 8.10
C ALA A 40 -0.95 5.32 6.60
N GLY A 41 -0.27 6.22 5.88
CA GLY A 41 0.13 6.01 4.50
C GLY A 41 1.58 5.57 4.42
N ALA A 42 1.88 4.69 3.48
CA ALA A 42 3.23 4.24 3.16
C ALA A 42 3.50 4.44 1.67
N ASP A 43 4.65 5.00 1.35
CA ASP A 43 5.09 5.20 -0.04
C ASP A 43 6.61 5.09 -0.15
N ILE A 44 7.09 4.93 -1.38
CA ILE A 44 8.51 4.88 -1.73
C ILE A 44 8.78 5.77 -2.93
N SER A 45 9.88 6.50 -2.88
CA SER A 45 10.41 7.28 -4.00
C SER A 45 11.81 6.82 -4.36
N TYR A 46 12.11 6.77 -5.65
CA TYR A 46 13.45 6.52 -6.19
C TYR A 46 13.55 7.08 -7.62
N ASN A 47 14.76 7.43 -8.05
CA ASN A 47 15.00 7.79 -9.43
C ASN A 47 15.15 6.55 -10.30
N LYS A 48 14.73 6.67 -11.56
CA LYS A 48 14.92 5.62 -12.55
C LYS A 48 16.41 5.26 -12.62
N PHE A 49 16.73 3.98 -12.51
CA PHE A 49 18.10 3.43 -12.48
C PHE A 49 18.92 3.70 -11.21
N SER A 50 18.38 4.39 -10.21
CA SER A 50 19.02 4.51 -8.90
C SER A 50 18.76 3.27 -8.05
N GLU A 51 19.76 2.86 -7.29
CA GLU A 51 19.59 1.86 -6.23
C GLU A 51 19.10 2.52 -4.93
N ASN A 52 19.27 3.85 -4.79
CA ASN A 52 18.75 4.57 -3.63
C ASN A 52 17.22 4.57 -3.63
N VAL A 53 16.66 4.25 -2.49
CA VAL A 53 15.23 4.28 -2.23
C VAL A 53 14.93 5.09 -0.97
N TYR A 54 13.85 5.84 -1.00
CA TYR A 54 13.38 6.70 0.09
C TYR A 54 12.02 6.18 0.51
N ALA A 55 11.94 5.53 1.66
CA ALA A 55 10.70 5.00 2.21
C ALA A 55 10.15 5.96 3.26
N GLY A 56 8.84 6.12 3.30
CA GLY A 56 8.18 6.98 4.28
C GLY A 56 6.84 6.42 4.73
N ILE A 57 6.58 6.57 6.03
CA ILE A 57 5.29 6.28 6.65
C ILE A 57 4.84 7.55 7.38
N VAL A 58 3.60 7.95 7.14
CA VAL A 58 2.96 9.09 7.81
C VAL A 58 1.71 8.60 8.52
N VAL A 59 1.67 8.74 9.85
CA VAL A 59 0.53 8.38 10.69
C VAL A 59 -0.36 9.58 10.87
N LEU A 60 -1.68 9.42 10.62
CA LEU A 60 -2.70 10.46 10.79
C LEU A 60 -3.79 9.98 11.77
N SER A 61 -4.30 10.91 12.58
CA SER A 61 -5.48 10.67 13.40
C SER A 61 -6.75 10.66 12.54
N LEU A 62 -7.77 9.92 12.93
CA LEU A 62 -9.12 9.99 12.39
C LEU A 62 -10.10 10.49 13.47
N PRO A 63 -11.07 11.33 13.10
CA PRO A 63 -11.41 11.76 11.73
C PRO A 63 -10.64 12.98 11.22
N ASP A 64 -9.83 13.63 12.05
CA ASP A 64 -9.27 14.97 11.78
C ASP A 64 -8.15 15.01 10.76
N LEU A 65 -7.58 13.86 10.41
CA LEU A 65 -6.46 13.70 9.46
C LEU A 65 -5.22 14.56 9.83
N ARG A 66 -4.99 14.76 11.13
CA ARG A 66 -3.79 15.44 11.62
C ARG A 66 -2.62 14.48 11.64
N ILE A 67 -1.46 14.94 11.18
CA ILE A 67 -0.22 14.14 11.26
C ILE A 67 0.14 13.97 12.73
N VAL A 68 0.22 12.71 13.16
CA VAL A 68 0.60 12.29 14.52
C VAL A 68 2.10 11.99 14.58
N GLU A 69 2.61 11.28 13.56
CA GLU A 69 4.01 10.87 13.52
C GLU A 69 4.43 10.62 12.06
N THR A 70 5.72 10.79 11.79
CA THR A 70 6.33 10.45 10.50
C THR A 70 7.59 9.63 10.73
N ALA A 71 7.83 8.65 9.87
CA ALA A 71 9.08 7.92 9.83
C ALA A 71 9.61 7.86 8.40
N GLY A 72 10.85 8.30 8.21
CA GLY A 72 11.53 8.30 6.92
C GLY A 72 12.82 7.50 6.95
N VAL A 73 13.14 6.84 5.85
CA VAL A 73 14.33 6.02 5.66
C VAL A 73 14.92 6.28 4.29
N ARG A 74 16.25 6.44 4.24
CA ARG A 74 17.05 6.30 3.02
C ARG A 74 17.75 4.97 3.06
N SER A 75 17.64 4.18 2.01
CA SER A 75 18.19 2.83 1.93
C SER A 75 18.66 2.53 0.50
N VAL A 76 19.23 1.35 0.29
CA VAL A 76 19.65 0.85 -1.02
C VAL A 76 18.84 -0.40 -1.36
N ALA A 77 18.14 -0.37 -2.48
CA ALA A 77 17.39 -1.51 -2.96
C ALA A 77 18.32 -2.58 -3.54
N LYS A 78 18.26 -3.78 -2.97
CA LYS A 78 19.03 -4.93 -3.47
C LYS A 78 18.31 -5.72 -4.55
N PHE A 79 16.98 -5.66 -4.58
CA PHE A 79 16.17 -6.38 -5.57
C PHE A 79 15.94 -5.51 -6.81
N PRO A 80 16.05 -6.06 -8.03
CA PRO A 80 15.83 -5.29 -9.26
C PRO A 80 14.37 -4.86 -9.42
N TYR A 81 14.14 -3.83 -10.27
CA TYR A 81 12.79 -3.46 -10.66
C TYR A 81 12.21 -4.53 -11.61
N VAL A 82 11.27 -5.33 -11.11
CA VAL A 82 10.56 -6.35 -11.87
C VAL A 82 9.05 -6.17 -11.68
N PRO A 83 8.26 -5.91 -12.74
CA PRO A 83 6.82 -5.79 -12.63
C PRO A 83 6.18 -7.00 -11.93
N GLY A 84 5.31 -6.74 -10.95
CA GLY A 84 4.69 -7.77 -10.13
C GLY A 84 5.58 -8.35 -9.01
N LEU A 85 6.83 -7.88 -8.86
CA LEU A 85 7.73 -8.25 -7.74
C LEU A 85 8.21 -7.02 -6.96
N LEU A 86 7.53 -5.89 -7.13
CA LEU A 86 7.96 -4.60 -6.59
C LEU A 86 8.10 -4.62 -5.06
N SER A 87 7.27 -5.39 -4.38
CA SER A 87 7.32 -5.52 -2.92
C SER A 87 8.66 -6.07 -2.40
N PHE A 88 9.41 -6.86 -3.17
CA PHE A 88 10.74 -7.33 -2.76
C PHE A 88 11.80 -6.24 -2.82
N ARG A 89 11.60 -5.24 -3.68
CA ARG A 89 12.46 -4.06 -3.76
C ARG A 89 12.13 -3.04 -2.66
N GLU A 90 10.87 -2.89 -2.32
CA GLU A 90 10.34 -1.78 -1.54
C GLU A 90 10.09 -2.14 -0.06
N ALA A 91 9.60 -3.34 0.22
CA ALA A 91 9.22 -3.71 1.57
C ALA A 91 10.36 -3.65 2.61
N PRO A 92 11.63 -4.01 2.30
CA PRO A 92 12.70 -3.89 3.31
C PRO A 92 12.81 -2.50 3.91
N SER A 93 12.79 -1.46 3.08
CA SER A 93 12.89 -0.07 3.53
C SER A 93 11.62 0.41 4.26
N LEU A 94 10.44 -0.09 3.87
CA LEU A 94 9.19 0.19 4.58
C LEU A 94 9.14 -0.48 5.95
N LEU A 95 9.65 -1.69 6.08
CA LEU A 95 9.78 -2.37 7.37
C LEU A 95 10.75 -1.62 8.29
N GLU A 96 11.85 -1.10 7.77
CA GLU A 96 12.77 -0.25 8.53
C GLU A 96 12.07 1.06 8.99
N ALA A 97 11.29 1.70 8.12
CA ALA A 97 10.49 2.87 8.50
C ALA A 97 9.43 2.54 9.56
N TRP A 98 8.80 1.36 9.44
CA TRP A 98 7.84 0.87 10.43
C TRP A 98 8.46 0.69 11.82
N GLU A 99 9.66 0.15 11.91
CA GLU A 99 10.36 -0.02 13.19
C GLU A 99 10.67 1.32 13.89
N LYS A 100 10.85 2.40 13.12
CA LYS A 100 11.10 3.76 13.66
C LYS A 100 9.85 4.41 14.26
N LEU A 101 8.65 3.93 13.92
CA LEU A 101 7.40 4.48 14.48
C LEU A 101 7.24 4.10 15.95
N LYS A 102 6.98 5.08 16.79
CA LYS A 102 6.59 4.93 18.19
C LYS A 102 5.10 4.64 18.31
N THR A 103 4.30 5.31 17.50
CA THR A 103 2.84 5.14 17.42
C THR A 103 2.48 4.22 16.26
N LYS A 104 2.02 3.02 16.54
CA LYS A 104 1.54 2.12 15.50
C LYS A 104 0.11 2.49 15.10
N PRO A 105 -0.17 2.70 13.79
CA PRO A 105 -1.52 2.98 13.31
C PRO A 105 -2.41 1.74 13.41
N ASP A 106 -3.73 1.91 13.38
CA ASP A 106 -4.65 0.77 13.31
C ASP A 106 -4.64 0.08 11.94
N VAL A 107 -4.38 0.85 10.88
CA VAL A 107 -4.32 0.38 9.48
C VAL A 107 -3.21 1.10 8.72
N LEU A 108 -2.51 0.37 7.85
CA LEU A 108 -1.48 0.90 6.94
C LEU A 108 -1.98 0.86 5.49
N MET A 109 -2.01 2.01 4.81
CA MET A 109 -2.43 2.17 3.42
C MET A 109 -1.22 2.39 2.51
N PHE A 110 -1.11 1.60 1.46
CA PHE A 110 -0.01 1.65 0.48
C PHE A 110 -0.45 2.33 -0.82
N ASP A 111 0.42 3.15 -1.40
CA ASP A 111 0.31 3.53 -2.81
C ASP A 111 0.72 2.35 -3.69
N GLY A 112 -0.14 1.35 -3.77
CA GLY A 112 0.11 0.09 -4.47
C GLY A 112 -1.04 -0.89 -4.31
N GLN A 113 -0.81 -2.14 -4.73
CA GLN A 113 -1.84 -3.17 -4.78
C GLN A 113 -1.85 -4.04 -3.51
N GLY A 114 -3.06 -4.47 -3.12
CA GLY A 114 -3.29 -5.60 -2.24
C GLY A 114 -3.47 -6.90 -3.04
N ILE A 115 -4.64 -7.52 -2.95
CA ILE A 115 -4.97 -8.74 -3.74
C ILE A 115 -5.20 -8.45 -5.24
N ALA A 116 -5.36 -7.19 -5.67
CA ALA A 116 -5.45 -6.81 -7.09
C ALA A 116 -4.09 -6.97 -7.81
N HIS A 117 -3.54 -8.15 -7.77
CA HIS A 117 -2.20 -8.51 -8.20
C HIS A 117 -2.23 -9.85 -8.97
N PRO A 118 -1.33 -10.09 -9.96
CA PRO A 118 -1.34 -11.34 -10.74
C PRO A 118 -1.33 -12.62 -9.89
N ARG A 119 -0.66 -12.58 -8.74
CA ARG A 119 -0.55 -13.68 -7.77
C ARG A 119 -1.35 -13.42 -6.49
N ARG A 120 -2.28 -12.45 -6.50
CA ARG A 120 -3.08 -12.06 -5.31
C ARG A 120 -2.22 -11.67 -4.10
N PHE A 121 -1.02 -11.14 -4.37
CA PHE A 121 -0.04 -10.83 -3.34
C PHE A 121 0.78 -9.59 -3.73
N GLY A 122 0.16 -8.41 -3.69
CA GLY A 122 0.81 -7.11 -3.88
C GLY A 122 1.52 -6.63 -2.61
N ILE A 123 2.05 -5.40 -2.64
CA ILE A 123 2.85 -4.84 -1.54
C ILE A 123 2.05 -4.75 -0.22
N ALA A 124 0.77 -4.38 -0.28
CA ALA A 124 -0.07 -4.32 0.92
C ALA A 124 -0.27 -5.71 1.54
N CYS A 125 -0.45 -6.77 0.73
CA CYS A 125 -0.51 -8.13 1.24
C CYS A 125 0.84 -8.55 1.83
N HIS A 126 1.94 -8.29 1.13
CA HIS A 126 3.26 -8.73 1.55
C HIS A 126 3.67 -8.12 2.90
N VAL A 127 3.63 -6.80 2.99
CA VAL A 127 3.97 -6.10 4.25
C VAL A 127 2.97 -6.43 5.35
N GLY A 128 1.67 -6.52 5.02
CA GLY A 128 0.63 -6.87 5.98
C GLY A 128 0.85 -8.26 6.61
N VAL A 129 1.22 -9.26 5.82
CA VAL A 129 1.55 -10.61 6.32
C VAL A 129 2.84 -10.61 7.15
N LEU A 130 3.88 -9.87 6.71
CA LEU A 130 5.15 -9.78 7.45
C LEU A 130 4.98 -9.13 8.82
N LEU A 131 4.12 -8.12 8.94
CA LEU A 131 3.83 -7.39 10.17
C LEU A 131 2.71 -8.02 11.00
N ASP A 132 1.91 -8.94 10.42
CA ASP A 132 0.60 -9.39 10.93
C ASP A 132 -0.31 -8.19 11.28
N TRP A 133 -0.41 -7.23 10.35
CA TRP A 133 -1.06 -5.93 10.55
C TRP A 133 -2.10 -5.63 9.47
N PRO A 134 -3.22 -4.92 9.81
CA PRO A 134 -4.22 -4.52 8.82
C PRO A 134 -3.64 -3.60 7.75
N THR A 135 -3.85 -3.97 6.48
CA THR A 135 -3.29 -3.23 5.34
C THR A 135 -4.28 -3.07 4.20
N ILE A 136 -4.14 -1.96 3.45
CA ILE A 136 -4.96 -1.60 2.28
C ILE A 136 -4.04 -1.21 1.13
N GLY A 137 -4.35 -1.66 -0.08
CA GLY A 137 -3.80 -1.13 -1.31
C GLY A 137 -4.70 -0.05 -1.91
N CYS A 138 -4.15 1.12 -2.20
CA CYS A 138 -4.82 2.25 -2.87
C CYS A 138 -3.97 2.72 -4.04
N ALA A 139 -4.07 2.03 -5.17
CA ALA A 139 -3.22 2.25 -6.32
C ALA A 139 -3.75 3.35 -7.27
N LYS A 140 -2.83 4.05 -7.94
CA LYS A 140 -3.11 5.09 -8.95
C LYS A 140 -3.50 4.51 -10.32
N SER A 141 -3.14 3.25 -10.58
CA SER A 141 -3.34 2.55 -11.85
C SER A 141 -3.68 1.07 -11.63
N ILE A 142 -4.32 0.46 -12.63
CA ILE A 142 -4.63 -0.98 -12.63
C ILE A 142 -3.36 -1.78 -12.92
N LEU A 143 -3.13 -2.83 -12.15
CA LEU A 143 -2.12 -3.85 -12.44
C LEU A 143 -2.75 -5.09 -13.08
N VAL A 144 -3.92 -5.52 -12.58
CA VAL A 144 -4.72 -6.62 -13.13
C VAL A 144 -6.20 -6.29 -13.04
N GLY A 145 -6.99 -6.96 -13.85
CA GLY A 145 -8.45 -6.84 -13.84
C GLY A 145 -8.98 -5.73 -14.74
N ARG A 146 -10.30 -5.66 -14.78
CA ARG A 146 -11.08 -4.65 -15.51
C ARG A 146 -12.29 -4.26 -14.66
N TYR A 147 -12.78 -3.05 -14.84
CA TYR A 147 -14.04 -2.59 -14.26
C TYR A 147 -14.97 -2.12 -15.36
N GLY A 148 -16.27 -2.16 -15.08
CA GLY A 148 -17.32 -1.73 -15.99
C GLY A 148 -17.58 -0.21 -15.95
N GLU A 149 -18.84 0.17 -16.09
CA GLU A 149 -19.22 1.58 -15.98
C GLU A 149 -18.93 2.12 -14.57
N LEU A 150 -18.47 3.36 -14.53
CA LEU A 150 -18.18 4.09 -13.30
C LEU A 150 -18.78 5.49 -13.38
N GLY A 151 -19.71 5.79 -12.49
CA GLY A 151 -20.32 7.10 -12.39
C GLY A 151 -19.31 8.24 -12.25
N LEU A 152 -19.73 9.46 -12.62
CA LEU A 152 -18.85 10.64 -12.64
C LEU A 152 -18.71 11.31 -11.27
N GLU A 153 -19.59 11.00 -10.33
CA GLU A 153 -19.63 11.65 -9.02
C GLU A 153 -18.68 10.98 -8.01
N ALA A 154 -18.22 11.76 -7.05
CA ALA A 154 -17.44 11.24 -5.93
C ALA A 154 -18.25 10.18 -5.15
N GLY A 155 -17.60 9.10 -4.72
CA GLY A 155 -18.24 7.95 -4.11
C GLY A 155 -18.68 6.86 -5.09
N SER A 156 -18.72 7.14 -6.42
CA SER A 156 -19.06 6.12 -7.42
C SER A 156 -18.04 4.99 -7.40
N GLN A 157 -18.53 3.75 -7.49
CA GLN A 157 -17.74 2.54 -7.41
C GLN A 157 -18.09 1.59 -8.57
N SER A 158 -17.10 0.83 -9.03
CA SER A 158 -17.26 -0.28 -9.97
C SER A 158 -16.35 -1.44 -9.57
N PRO A 159 -16.85 -2.69 -9.50
CA PRO A 159 -16.02 -3.85 -9.16
C PRO A 159 -14.83 -3.98 -10.11
N LEU A 160 -13.65 -4.18 -9.56
CA LEU A 160 -12.46 -4.55 -10.31
C LEU A 160 -12.37 -6.08 -10.33
N VAL A 161 -12.59 -6.67 -11.51
CA VAL A 161 -12.69 -8.14 -11.69
C VAL A 161 -11.51 -8.64 -12.52
N ASP A 162 -10.82 -9.67 -12.02
CA ASP A 162 -9.76 -10.39 -12.72
C ASP A 162 -10.03 -11.91 -12.70
N LYS A 163 -10.11 -12.52 -13.89
CA LYS A 163 -10.38 -13.96 -14.05
C LYS A 163 -11.66 -14.46 -13.34
N GLY A 164 -12.70 -13.62 -13.34
CA GLY A 164 -13.98 -13.92 -12.70
C GLY A 164 -14.03 -13.67 -11.18
N GLU A 165 -12.95 -13.24 -10.57
CA GLU A 165 -12.85 -12.89 -9.15
C GLU A 165 -12.84 -11.39 -8.96
N GLN A 166 -13.62 -10.86 -8.01
CA GLN A 166 -13.51 -9.47 -7.60
C GLN A 166 -12.25 -9.29 -6.73
N VAL A 167 -11.28 -8.55 -7.25
CA VAL A 167 -10.00 -8.31 -6.58
C VAL A 167 -9.88 -6.92 -5.99
N GLY A 168 -10.90 -6.09 -6.19
CA GLY A 168 -10.91 -4.72 -5.69
C GLY A 168 -12.09 -3.92 -6.23
N VAL A 169 -11.95 -2.60 -6.16
CA VAL A 169 -12.91 -1.61 -6.63
C VAL A 169 -12.18 -0.46 -7.33
N ALA A 170 -12.70 -0.01 -8.48
CA ALA A 170 -12.41 1.30 -9.00
C ALA A 170 -13.30 2.31 -8.26
N LEU A 171 -12.69 3.20 -7.48
CA LEU A 171 -13.39 4.18 -6.64
C LEU A 171 -13.10 5.60 -7.13
N ARG A 172 -14.14 6.35 -7.42
CA ARG A 172 -14.02 7.77 -7.73
C ARG A 172 -14.05 8.59 -6.45
N THR A 173 -12.89 9.01 -5.99
CA THR A 173 -12.74 9.80 -4.76
C THR A 173 -13.08 11.28 -4.96
N LYS A 174 -13.07 11.78 -6.20
CA LYS A 174 -13.40 13.16 -6.57
C LYS A 174 -14.16 13.17 -7.90
N SER A 175 -15.27 13.92 -7.98
CA SER A 175 -16.11 14.00 -9.17
C SER A 175 -15.32 14.39 -10.42
N LYS A 176 -15.58 13.70 -11.52
CA LYS A 176 -14.98 13.92 -12.84
C LYS A 176 -13.46 13.73 -12.93
N VAL A 177 -12.83 13.13 -11.91
CA VAL A 177 -11.38 12.81 -11.88
C VAL A 177 -11.20 11.30 -12.02
N ALA A 178 -10.08 10.86 -12.56
CA ALA A 178 -9.74 9.44 -12.67
C ALA A 178 -9.88 8.71 -11.32
N PRO A 179 -10.42 7.48 -11.26
CA PRO A 179 -10.58 6.73 -10.02
C PRO A 179 -9.23 6.31 -9.42
N VAL A 180 -9.25 5.93 -8.16
CA VAL A 180 -8.22 5.11 -7.53
C VAL A 180 -8.69 3.66 -7.47
N TYR A 181 -7.75 2.72 -7.31
CA TYR A 181 -8.03 1.29 -7.33
C TYR A 181 -7.74 0.70 -5.97
N ILE A 182 -8.80 0.32 -5.27
CA ILE A 182 -8.75 -0.15 -3.90
C ILE A 182 -8.75 -1.67 -3.90
N SER A 183 -7.86 -2.28 -3.16
CA SER A 183 -7.87 -3.71 -2.90
C SER A 183 -7.46 -4.00 -1.46
N PRO A 184 -8.10 -4.98 -0.79
CA PRO A 184 -7.67 -5.36 0.55
C PRO A 184 -6.25 -5.94 0.52
N GLY A 185 -5.52 -5.70 1.61
CA GLY A 185 -4.22 -6.31 1.86
C GLY A 185 -4.37 -7.51 2.81
N HIS A 186 -3.90 -7.36 4.06
CA HIS A 186 -4.01 -8.36 5.12
C HIS A 186 -4.90 -7.84 6.24
N LEU A 187 -5.68 -8.71 6.89
CA LEU A 187 -6.57 -8.39 8.02
C LEU A 187 -7.57 -7.24 7.74
N THR A 188 -7.94 -7.05 6.49
CA THR A 188 -8.89 -6.05 6.03
C THR A 188 -9.75 -6.68 4.94
N ASP A 189 -11.03 -6.37 4.86
CA ASP A 189 -11.90 -6.69 3.74
C ASP A 189 -12.08 -5.48 2.79
N LEU A 190 -12.79 -5.69 1.69
CA LEU A 190 -12.96 -4.66 0.67
C LEU A 190 -13.83 -3.50 1.15
N ASP A 191 -14.90 -3.77 1.89
CA ASP A 191 -15.82 -2.76 2.37
C ASP A 191 -15.13 -1.83 3.39
N SER A 192 -14.38 -2.40 4.34
CA SER A 192 -13.56 -1.63 5.28
C SER A 192 -12.50 -0.79 4.57
N ALA A 193 -11.87 -1.35 3.52
CA ALA A 193 -10.87 -0.64 2.74
C ALA A 193 -11.47 0.57 2.01
N VAL A 194 -12.62 0.41 1.38
CA VAL A 194 -13.33 1.49 0.67
C VAL A 194 -13.79 2.57 1.66
N ASP A 195 -14.39 2.19 2.79
CA ASP A 195 -14.82 3.14 3.83
C ASP A 195 -13.64 4.01 4.31
N LEU A 196 -12.52 3.39 4.64
CA LEU A 196 -11.33 4.11 5.11
C LEU A 196 -10.75 5.05 4.04
N VAL A 197 -10.72 4.64 2.78
CA VAL A 197 -10.29 5.50 1.68
C VAL A 197 -11.20 6.72 1.56
N LEU A 198 -12.52 6.54 1.61
CA LEU A 198 -13.48 7.65 1.54
C LEU A 198 -13.34 8.59 2.74
N ARG A 199 -13.28 8.06 3.96
CA ARG A 199 -13.12 8.86 5.20
C ARG A 199 -11.79 9.60 5.28
N SER A 200 -10.76 9.12 4.61
CA SER A 200 -9.44 9.76 4.57
C SER A 200 -9.19 10.58 3.30
N THR A 201 -10.20 10.73 2.43
CA THR A 201 -10.13 11.58 1.23
C THR A 201 -10.69 12.97 1.54
N THR A 202 -9.98 14.00 1.09
CA THR A 202 -10.38 15.39 1.23
C THR A 202 -10.59 16.04 -0.16
N LYS A 203 -9.91 17.10 -0.48
CA LYS A 203 -10.01 17.83 -1.75
C LYS A 203 -9.21 17.21 -2.91
N TYR A 204 -8.35 16.24 -2.63
CA TYR A 204 -7.49 15.60 -3.62
C TYR A 204 -8.04 14.25 -4.08
N ARG A 205 -7.57 13.77 -5.24
CA ARG A 205 -7.86 12.41 -5.73
C ARG A 205 -7.32 11.33 -4.82
N LEU A 206 -6.09 11.51 -4.31
CA LEU A 206 -5.49 10.54 -3.41
C LEU A 206 -5.95 10.81 -1.97
N PRO A 207 -6.23 9.77 -1.18
CA PRO A 207 -6.50 9.91 0.25
C PRO A 207 -5.28 10.49 0.98
N GLU A 208 -5.54 11.23 2.04
CA GLU A 208 -4.48 11.95 2.76
C GLU A 208 -3.33 11.06 3.24
N PRO A 209 -3.55 9.82 3.73
CA PRO A 209 -2.44 8.97 4.15
C PRO A 209 -1.40 8.75 3.05
N THR A 210 -1.82 8.26 1.88
CA THR A 210 -0.88 8.01 0.76
C THR A 210 -0.35 9.31 0.17
N ARG A 211 -1.14 10.39 0.16
CA ARG A 211 -0.69 11.70 -0.30
C ARG A 211 0.41 12.27 0.58
N GLN A 212 0.27 12.21 1.90
CA GLN A 212 1.28 12.71 2.84
C GLN A 212 2.56 11.85 2.80
N ALA A 213 2.42 10.52 2.70
CA ALA A 213 3.57 9.64 2.51
C ALA A 213 4.35 9.99 1.24
N HIS A 214 3.63 10.23 0.12
CA HIS A 214 4.23 10.64 -1.16
C HIS A 214 5.02 11.96 -1.03
N LEU A 215 4.48 12.94 -0.33
CA LEU A 215 5.18 14.21 -0.09
C LEU A 215 6.45 13.99 0.74
N LEU A 216 6.37 13.18 1.80
CA LEU A 216 7.50 12.87 2.66
C LEU A 216 8.65 12.21 1.87
N VAL A 217 8.37 11.17 1.09
CA VAL A 217 9.42 10.45 0.37
C VAL A 217 10.06 11.28 -0.74
N ASN A 218 9.30 12.16 -1.39
CA ASN A 218 9.85 13.09 -2.37
C ASN A 218 10.71 14.16 -1.69
N GLN A 219 10.32 14.66 -0.53
CA GLN A 219 11.14 15.59 0.26
C GLN A 219 12.47 14.94 0.62
N LEU A 220 12.45 13.72 1.17
CA LEU A 220 13.68 12.97 1.53
C LEU A 220 14.60 12.77 0.33
N ARG A 221 14.03 12.49 -0.86
CA ARG A 221 14.80 12.32 -2.10
C ARG A 221 15.47 13.63 -2.53
N VAL A 222 14.74 14.74 -2.51
CA VAL A 222 15.27 16.09 -2.86
C VAL A 222 16.34 16.54 -1.87
N GLU A 223 16.13 16.35 -0.55
CA GLU A 223 17.12 16.66 0.50
C GLU A 223 18.41 15.84 0.35
N ALA A 224 18.33 14.67 -0.25
CA ALA A 224 19.50 13.87 -0.57
C ALA A 224 20.21 14.28 -1.88
N GLY A 225 19.76 15.34 -2.56
CA GLY A 225 20.33 15.82 -3.81
C GLY A 225 19.91 15.04 -5.05
N GLU A 226 18.90 14.19 -4.94
CA GLU A 226 18.36 13.41 -6.07
C GLU A 226 17.08 14.10 -6.60
N ASN A 227 17.21 14.83 -7.70
CA ASN A 227 16.13 15.54 -8.41
C ASN A 227 15.50 14.68 -9.50
#